data_bbb47a1fc1e83cb6982c034b571c7302
#
_entry.id   bbb47a1fc1e83cb6982c034b571c7302
#
_cell.length_a   1.000
_cell.length_b   1.000
_cell.length_c   1.000
_cell.angle_alpha   90.00
_cell.angle_beta   90.00
_cell.angle_gamma   90.00
#
_symmetry.space_group_name_H-M   'P 1'
#
loop_
_entity.id
_entity.type
_entity.pdbx_description
1 polymer ?
#
loop_
_entity_poly.entity_id
_entity_poly.type
_entity_poly.pdbx_seq_one_letter_code
_entity_poly.pdbx_strand_id
1 'polypeptide(L)'
;MKILAIGGCGSMGRYAMRSIQNYSAIEEIIIADINKETAEVFADSLNHKVSAIRLDVNDASALKQAMEDIDIVVNTCGPYFKFGAPILSAAISSGCNYIDICDDWEPTIDMMKLDAKAKSAGVSATIGLGASPGLTNLMALIAIRELDEVTTVYTGWDIGGTS
;
A
#
# COMPACT_ATOMS: atom_id res chain seq x y z
N MET A 1 -0.58 3.29 16.33
CA MET A 1 -1.15 2.66 15.12
C MET A 1 -0.48 1.33 14.84
N LYS A 2 -1.29 0.33 14.46
CA LYS A 2 -0.82 -0.98 13.99
C LYS A 2 -0.94 -1.07 12.47
N ILE A 3 0.10 -1.53 11.81
CA ILE A 3 0.19 -1.61 10.35
C ILE A 3 0.33 -3.07 9.92
N LEU A 4 -0.51 -3.49 8.96
CA LEU A 4 -0.32 -4.74 8.23
C LEU A 4 0.30 -4.41 6.86
N ALA A 5 1.54 -4.85 6.65
CA ALA A 5 2.29 -4.64 5.41
C ALA A 5 2.24 -5.90 4.53
N ILE A 6 1.26 -5.95 3.62
CA ILE A 6 1.09 -7.08 2.69
C ILE A 6 2.10 -6.96 1.55
N GLY A 7 2.92 -8.00 1.35
CA GLY A 7 4.06 -7.94 0.45
C GLY A 7 5.23 -7.09 0.99
N GLY A 8 5.21 -6.81 2.29
CA GLY A 8 6.15 -5.87 2.94
C GLY A 8 7.62 -6.27 2.87
N CYS A 9 7.95 -7.52 2.59
CA CYS A 9 9.33 -7.97 2.34
C CYS A 9 9.72 -8.00 0.86
N GLY A 10 8.83 -7.62 -0.05
CA GLY A 10 9.13 -7.40 -1.48
C GLY A 10 9.98 -6.14 -1.72
N SER A 11 10.42 -5.92 -2.96
CA SER A 11 11.33 -4.81 -3.30
C SER A 11 10.83 -3.46 -2.78
N MET A 12 9.62 -3.05 -3.13
CA MET A 12 9.06 -1.76 -2.71
C MET A 12 8.64 -1.76 -1.24
N GLY A 13 8.10 -2.88 -0.74
CA GLY A 13 7.72 -3.03 0.67
C GLY A 13 8.89 -2.80 1.63
N ARG A 14 10.07 -3.32 1.30
CA ARG A 14 11.29 -3.11 2.10
C ARG A 14 11.66 -1.64 2.26
N TYR A 15 11.56 -0.84 1.20
CA TYR A 15 11.82 0.60 1.27
C TYR A 15 10.78 1.30 2.16
N ALA A 16 9.50 1.00 1.97
CA ALA A 16 8.43 1.57 2.77
C ALA A 16 8.60 1.25 4.26
N MET A 17 8.79 -0.02 4.61
CA MET A 17 8.90 -0.45 6.01
C MET A 17 10.16 0.10 6.70
N ARG A 18 11.31 0.17 6.00
CA ARG A 18 12.51 0.84 6.53
C ARG A 18 12.28 2.31 6.83
N SER A 19 11.50 2.99 5.99
CA SER A 19 11.22 4.42 6.16
C SER A 19 10.29 4.69 7.33
N ILE A 20 9.24 3.89 7.51
CA ILE A 20 8.18 4.19 8.49
C ILE A 20 8.42 3.59 9.88
N GLN A 21 9.29 2.58 10.04
CA GLN A 21 9.49 1.88 11.31
C GLN A 21 9.84 2.79 12.49
N ASN A 22 10.45 3.95 12.23
CA ASN A 22 10.90 4.86 13.27
C ASN A 22 9.87 5.96 13.64
N TYR A 23 8.72 5.99 12.97
CA TYR A 23 7.70 6.97 13.30
C TYR A 23 7.08 6.67 14.67
N SER A 24 7.00 7.68 15.53
CA SER A 24 6.50 7.54 16.90
C SER A 24 5.02 7.14 16.99
N ALA A 25 4.24 7.50 15.96
CA ALA A 25 2.83 7.14 15.87
C ALA A 25 2.60 5.64 15.56
N ILE A 26 3.63 4.91 15.13
CA ILE A 26 3.54 3.48 14.81
C ILE A 26 3.96 2.68 16.04
N GLU A 27 3.07 1.83 16.51
CA GLU A 27 3.26 0.94 17.64
C GLU A 27 3.75 -0.44 17.19
N GLU A 28 3.21 -0.93 16.07
CA GLU A 28 3.48 -2.26 15.55
C GLU A 28 3.41 -2.28 14.01
N ILE A 29 4.30 -3.03 13.39
CA ILE A 29 4.26 -3.36 11.95
C ILE A 29 4.30 -4.88 11.82
N ILE A 30 3.32 -5.44 11.13
CA ILE A 30 3.27 -6.86 10.81
C ILE A 30 3.55 -7.02 9.31
N ILE A 31 4.68 -7.60 8.98
CA ILE A 31 5.02 -7.94 7.60
C ILE A 31 4.34 -9.24 7.23
N ALA A 32 3.44 -9.19 6.26
CA ALA A 32 2.70 -10.34 5.79
C ALA A 32 3.14 -10.73 4.37
N ASP A 33 3.61 -11.95 4.21
CA ASP A 33 4.06 -12.48 2.92
C ASP A 33 3.75 -13.97 2.79
N ILE A 34 3.64 -14.47 1.58
CA ILE A 34 3.48 -15.91 1.34
C ILE A 34 4.76 -16.67 1.72
N ASN A 35 5.92 -16.03 1.57
CA ASN A 35 7.22 -16.54 2.01
C ASN A 35 7.56 -16.06 3.42
N LYS A 36 7.16 -16.86 4.42
CA LYS A 36 7.35 -16.54 5.83
C LYS A 36 8.83 -16.33 6.19
N GLU A 37 9.73 -17.17 5.71
CA GLU A 37 11.15 -17.11 6.02
C GLU A 37 11.77 -15.78 5.56
N THR A 38 11.46 -15.36 4.32
CA THR A 38 11.91 -14.07 3.80
C THR A 38 11.35 -12.89 4.60
N ALA A 39 10.09 -12.99 5.04
CA ALA A 39 9.46 -11.96 5.86
C ALA A 39 10.09 -11.88 7.26
N GLU A 40 10.37 -13.01 7.90
CA GLU A 40 11.02 -13.10 9.21
C GLU A 40 12.45 -12.51 9.16
N VAL A 41 13.27 -12.95 8.20
CA VAL A 41 14.64 -12.42 8.01
C VAL A 41 14.62 -10.91 7.80
N PHE A 42 13.64 -10.40 7.08
CA PHE A 42 13.52 -8.95 6.89
C PHE A 42 13.04 -8.24 8.15
N ALA A 43 12.04 -8.77 8.85
CA ALA A 43 11.55 -8.20 10.10
C ALA A 43 12.66 -8.11 11.16
N ASP A 44 13.46 -9.17 11.31
CA ASP A 44 14.61 -9.23 12.24
C ASP A 44 15.69 -8.18 11.92
N SER A 45 15.76 -7.70 10.67
CA SER A 45 16.66 -6.62 10.28
C SER A 45 16.16 -5.22 10.63
N LEU A 46 14.95 -5.12 11.16
CA LEU A 46 14.28 -3.86 11.51
C LEU A 46 14.24 -3.70 13.05
N ASN A 47 13.52 -2.68 13.53
CA ASN A 47 13.40 -2.46 14.97
C ASN A 47 12.41 -3.46 15.62
N HIS A 48 12.41 -3.49 16.96
CA HIS A 48 11.62 -4.44 17.78
C HIS A 48 10.09 -4.32 17.63
N LYS A 49 9.59 -3.30 16.93
CA LYS A 49 8.15 -3.12 16.65
C LYS A 49 7.69 -3.93 15.44
N VAL A 50 8.60 -4.54 14.70
CA VAL A 50 8.32 -5.22 13.45
C VAL A 50 8.34 -6.72 13.67
N SER A 51 7.26 -7.37 13.25
CA SER A 51 7.11 -8.83 13.25
C SER A 51 6.72 -9.34 11.86
N ALA A 52 6.68 -10.65 11.69
CA ALA A 52 6.32 -11.25 10.41
C ALA A 52 5.32 -12.38 10.56
N ILE A 53 4.42 -12.50 9.59
CA ILE A 53 3.48 -13.60 9.47
C ILE A 53 3.49 -14.19 8.06
N ARG A 54 3.14 -15.48 7.95
CA ARG A 54 2.80 -16.06 6.66
C ARG A 54 1.37 -15.70 6.30
N LEU A 55 1.17 -15.13 5.11
CA LEU A 55 -0.16 -14.81 4.60
C LEU A 55 -0.27 -15.15 3.11
N ASP A 56 -1.23 -16.01 2.76
CA ASP A 56 -1.67 -16.16 1.37
C ASP A 56 -2.91 -15.26 1.16
N VAL A 57 -2.76 -14.23 0.35
CA VAL A 57 -3.84 -13.27 0.06
C VAL A 57 -5.01 -13.88 -0.74
N ASN A 58 -4.85 -15.11 -1.28
CA ASN A 58 -5.96 -15.86 -1.89
C ASN A 58 -6.85 -16.54 -0.83
N ASP A 59 -6.37 -16.70 0.41
CA ASP A 59 -7.18 -17.20 1.52
C ASP A 59 -7.92 -16.04 2.18
N ALA A 60 -9.19 -15.87 1.82
CA ALA A 60 -10.02 -14.77 2.32
C ALA A 60 -10.21 -14.81 3.85
N SER A 61 -10.19 -16.00 4.46
CA SER A 61 -10.32 -16.15 5.92
C SER A 61 -9.04 -15.71 6.62
N ALA A 62 -7.88 -16.17 6.14
CA ALA A 62 -6.58 -15.77 6.65
C ALA A 62 -6.34 -14.25 6.46
N LEU A 63 -6.73 -13.71 5.31
CA LEU A 63 -6.63 -12.28 5.02
C LEU A 63 -7.48 -11.45 6.00
N LYS A 64 -8.71 -11.86 6.25
CA LYS A 64 -9.58 -11.19 7.21
C LYS A 64 -9.03 -11.28 8.64
N GLN A 65 -8.56 -12.44 9.05
CA GLN A 65 -7.96 -12.65 10.37
C GLN A 65 -6.70 -11.79 10.55
N ALA A 66 -5.86 -11.67 9.53
CA ALA A 66 -4.67 -10.83 9.58
C ALA A 66 -4.98 -9.33 9.72
N MET A 67 -6.19 -8.91 9.39
CA MET A 67 -6.66 -7.52 9.51
C MET A 67 -7.37 -7.22 10.84
N GLU A 68 -7.49 -8.19 11.75
CA GLU A 68 -8.05 -7.95 13.09
C GLU A 68 -7.11 -7.03 13.89
N ASP A 69 -7.69 -6.00 14.52
CA ASP A 69 -6.96 -4.99 15.30
C ASP A 69 -5.90 -4.18 14.51
N ILE A 70 -6.03 -4.10 13.20
CA ILE A 70 -5.16 -3.31 12.32
C ILE A 70 -5.80 -1.96 11.98
N ASP A 71 -5.03 -0.89 12.13
CA ASP A 71 -5.47 0.46 11.77
C ASP A 71 -5.30 0.74 10.27
N ILE A 72 -4.19 0.27 9.68
CA ILE A 72 -3.83 0.57 8.29
C ILE A 72 -3.23 -0.67 7.61
N VAL A 73 -3.76 -0.99 6.43
CA VAL A 73 -3.17 -1.96 5.50
C VAL A 73 -2.30 -1.20 4.49
N VAL A 74 -1.02 -1.53 4.42
CA VAL A 74 -0.10 -1.08 3.38
C VAL A 74 0.11 -2.23 2.40
N ASN A 75 -0.44 -2.11 1.21
CA ASN A 75 -0.38 -3.16 0.20
C ASN A 75 0.70 -2.88 -0.85
N THR A 76 1.75 -3.67 -0.85
CA THR A 76 2.79 -3.70 -1.89
C THR A 76 2.84 -5.04 -2.63
N CYS A 77 1.75 -5.83 -2.52
CA CYS A 77 1.62 -7.14 -3.15
C CYS A 77 1.07 -7.01 -4.57
N GLY A 78 1.90 -7.28 -5.55
CA GLY A 78 1.49 -7.42 -6.95
C GLY A 78 1.21 -8.86 -7.37
N PRO A 79 0.60 -9.08 -8.55
CA PRO A 79 0.13 -8.06 -9.48
C PRO A 79 -1.22 -7.46 -9.05
N TYR A 80 -1.37 -6.15 -9.23
CA TYR A 80 -2.56 -5.43 -8.75
C TYR A 80 -3.85 -5.81 -9.48
N PHE A 81 -3.80 -6.19 -10.75
CA PHE A 81 -4.97 -6.69 -11.48
C PHE A 81 -5.59 -7.94 -10.85
N LYS A 82 -4.82 -8.68 -10.04
CA LYS A 82 -5.28 -9.88 -9.33
C LYS A 82 -5.62 -9.58 -7.87
N PHE A 83 -4.80 -8.81 -7.18
CA PHE A 83 -4.85 -8.69 -5.73
C PHE A 83 -5.33 -7.33 -5.22
N GLY A 84 -5.28 -6.26 -6.02
CA GLY A 84 -5.61 -4.91 -5.58
C GLY A 84 -7.04 -4.80 -5.00
N ALA A 85 -8.04 -5.01 -5.84
CA ALA A 85 -9.44 -4.89 -5.41
C ALA A 85 -9.87 -5.91 -4.34
N PRO A 86 -9.45 -7.19 -4.36
CA PRO A 86 -9.73 -8.13 -3.28
C PRO A 86 -9.16 -7.69 -1.93
N ILE A 87 -7.90 -7.27 -1.86
CA ILE A 87 -7.26 -6.82 -0.61
C ILE A 87 -7.93 -5.54 -0.10
N LEU A 88 -8.19 -4.54 -0.98
CA LEU A 88 -8.91 -3.33 -0.60
C LEU A 88 -10.32 -3.65 -0.08
N SER A 89 -11.05 -4.57 -0.74
CA SER A 89 -12.39 -4.98 -0.28
C SER A 89 -12.35 -5.65 1.09
N ALA A 90 -11.31 -6.45 1.38
CA ALA A 90 -11.10 -7.04 2.70
C ALA A 90 -10.79 -5.97 3.75
N ALA A 91 -9.89 -5.02 3.45
CA ALA A 91 -9.54 -3.91 4.34
C ALA A 91 -10.80 -3.09 4.71
N ILE A 92 -11.61 -2.70 3.71
CA ILE A 92 -12.87 -1.99 3.94
C ILE A 92 -13.81 -2.79 4.86
N SER A 93 -13.95 -4.11 4.60
CA SER A 93 -14.84 -4.96 5.38
C SER A 93 -14.37 -5.19 6.81
N SER A 94 -13.06 -5.04 7.06
CA SER A 94 -12.45 -5.12 8.39
C SER A 94 -12.32 -3.76 9.09
N GLY A 95 -12.72 -2.66 8.44
CA GLY A 95 -12.62 -1.30 8.99
C GLY A 95 -11.21 -0.71 8.99
N CYS A 96 -10.27 -1.33 8.23
CA CYS A 96 -8.89 -0.87 8.14
C CYS A 96 -8.74 0.21 7.06
N ASN A 97 -8.04 1.29 7.34
CA ASN A 97 -7.57 2.21 6.31
C ASN A 97 -6.62 1.49 5.35
N TYR A 98 -6.47 2.02 4.14
CA TYR A 98 -5.73 1.33 3.10
C TYR A 98 -4.84 2.26 2.30
N ILE A 99 -3.63 1.80 1.98
CA ILE A 99 -2.67 2.49 1.12
C ILE A 99 -2.04 1.45 0.19
N ASP A 100 -1.89 1.78 -1.09
CA ASP A 100 -1.10 1.00 -2.04
C ASP A 100 -0.26 1.85 -2.98
N ILE A 101 0.54 1.20 -3.80
CA ILE A 101 1.40 1.79 -4.83
C ILE A 101 1.00 1.32 -6.23
N CYS A 102 -0.27 0.97 -6.45
CA CYS A 102 -0.78 0.50 -7.74
C CYS A 102 -0.47 1.50 -8.85
N ASP A 103 0.16 1.04 -9.92
CA ASP A 103 0.50 1.81 -11.11
C ASP A 103 -0.31 1.38 -12.36
N ASP A 104 -1.09 0.33 -12.24
CA ASP A 104 -1.96 -0.17 -13.31
C ASP A 104 -3.30 0.57 -13.34
N TRP A 105 -3.73 1.03 -14.51
CA TRP A 105 -4.95 1.83 -14.63
C TRP A 105 -6.24 1.00 -14.46
N GLU A 106 -6.30 -0.23 -14.99
CA GLU A 106 -7.49 -1.09 -14.90
C GLU A 106 -7.84 -1.46 -13.44
N PRO A 107 -6.90 -2.02 -12.64
CA PRO A 107 -7.19 -2.29 -11.23
C PRO A 107 -7.47 -1.02 -10.43
N THR A 108 -6.87 0.13 -10.78
CA THR A 108 -7.21 1.41 -10.14
C THR A 108 -8.68 1.75 -10.34
N ILE A 109 -9.21 1.63 -11.57
CA ILE A 109 -10.64 1.86 -11.85
C ILE A 109 -11.51 0.88 -11.06
N ASP A 110 -11.13 -0.39 -10.98
CA ASP A 110 -11.88 -1.39 -10.23
C ASP A 110 -11.88 -1.10 -8.72
N MET A 111 -10.76 -0.68 -8.16
CA MET A 111 -10.68 -0.25 -6.77
C MET A 111 -11.49 1.01 -6.49
N MET A 112 -11.53 1.97 -7.41
CA MET A 112 -12.36 3.18 -7.27
C MET A 112 -13.87 2.89 -7.20
N LYS A 113 -14.34 1.79 -7.78
CA LYS A 113 -15.76 1.36 -7.65
C LYS A 113 -16.14 1.02 -6.19
N LEU A 114 -15.16 0.82 -5.31
CA LEU A 114 -15.37 0.55 -3.88
C LEU A 114 -15.55 1.82 -3.04
N ASP A 115 -15.47 3.03 -3.62
CA ASP A 115 -15.55 4.32 -2.91
C ASP A 115 -16.78 4.44 -2.00
N ALA A 116 -17.96 4.13 -2.52
CA ALA A 116 -19.19 4.19 -1.73
C ALA A 116 -19.17 3.22 -0.52
N LYS A 117 -18.58 2.05 -0.71
CA LYS A 117 -18.43 1.03 0.36
C LYS A 117 -17.43 1.48 1.41
N ALA A 118 -16.29 2.06 1.00
CA ALA A 118 -15.30 2.62 1.90
C ALA A 118 -15.88 3.76 2.74
N LYS A 119 -16.58 4.71 2.10
CA LYS A 119 -17.29 5.80 2.80
C LYS A 119 -18.30 5.30 3.83
N SER A 120 -19.11 4.31 3.47
CA SER A 120 -20.09 3.72 4.40
C SER A 120 -19.43 3.02 5.59
N ALA A 121 -18.24 2.47 5.41
CA ALA A 121 -17.44 1.82 6.46
C ALA A 121 -16.59 2.81 7.28
N GLY A 122 -16.54 4.09 6.92
CA GLY A 122 -15.66 5.08 7.54
C GLY A 122 -14.17 4.85 7.25
N VAL A 123 -13.85 4.14 6.16
CA VAL A 123 -12.48 3.78 5.75
C VAL A 123 -11.93 4.77 4.74
N SER A 124 -10.72 5.24 4.98
CA SER A 124 -9.93 6.02 4.01
C SER A 124 -9.04 5.08 3.20
N ALA A 125 -9.12 5.17 1.88
CA ALA A 125 -8.27 4.41 0.96
C ALA A 125 -7.51 5.34 0.02
N THR A 126 -6.18 5.20 -0.02
CA THR A 126 -5.31 5.93 -0.96
C THR A 126 -4.68 4.93 -1.91
N ILE A 127 -4.99 5.06 -3.19
CA ILE A 127 -4.53 4.17 -4.26
C ILE A 127 -3.44 4.87 -5.06
N GLY A 128 -2.38 4.15 -5.42
CA GLY A 128 -1.31 4.68 -6.26
C GLY A 128 -0.42 5.70 -5.57
N LEU A 129 -0.10 5.52 -4.29
CA LEU A 129 0.77 6.41 -3.52
C LEU A 129 2.25 6.02 -3.71
N GLY A 130 2.72 6.06 -4.95
CA GLY A 130 4.09 5.73 -5.34
C GLY A 130 4.86 6.92 -5.92
N ALA A 131 5.85 6.63 -6.74
CA ALA A 131 6.58 7.64 -7.49
C ALA A 131 5.74 8.15 -8.66
N SER A 132 5.21 7.23 -9.48
CA SER A 132 4.26 7.49 -10.57
C SER A 132 3.34 6.26 -10.71
N PRO A 133 2.05 6.41 -10.41
CA PRO A 133 1.37 7.59 -9.85
C PRO A 133 1.79 7.92 -8.41
N GLY A 134 1.40 9.10 -7.95
CA GLY A 134 1.66 9.60 -6.60
C GLY A 134 2.47 10.88 -6.62
N LEU A 135 3.80 10.81 -6.39
CA LEU A 135 4.65 11.98 -6.31
C LEU A 135 4.61 12.86 -7.57
N THR A 136 4.69 12.25 -8.76
CA THR A 136 4.61 12.98 -10.04
C THR A 136 3.29 13.74 -10.21
N ASN A 137 2.17 13.17 -9.75
CA ASN A 137 0.86 13.82 -9.80
C ASN A 137 0.79 15.02 -8.87
N LEU A 138 1.33 14.90 -7.64
CA LEU A 138 1.38 16.00 -6.68
C LEU A 138 2.30 17.13 -7.17
N MET A 139 3.44 16.81 -7.74
CA MET A 139 4.34 17.80 -8.34
C MET A 139 3.68 18.53 -9.50
N ALA A 140 2.98 17.80 -10.38
CA ALA A 140 2.21 18.40 -11.47
C ALA A 140 1.11 19.33 -10.94
N LEU A 141 0.39 18.93 -9.89
CA LEU A 141 -0.65 19.76 -9.28
C LEU A 141 -0.10 21.05 -8.69
N ILE A 142 1.07 21.00 -8.04
CA ILE A 142 1.75 22.19 -7.51
C ILE A 142 2.12 23.11 -8.66
N ALA A 143 2.75 22.59 -9.73
CA ALA A 143 3.15 23.40 -10.89
C ALA A 143 1.96 24.05 -11.59
N ILE A 144 0.84 23.34 -11.76
CA ILE A 144 -0.40 23.87 -12.37
C ILE A 144 -0.92 25.08 -11.57
N ARG A 145 -0.84 25.07 -10.25
CA ARG A 145 -1.35 26.14 -9.40
C ARG A 145 -0.58 27.46 -9.53
N GLU A 146 0.63 27.41 -10.07
CA GLU A 146 1.49 28.59 -10.30
C GLU A 146 1.27 29.22 -11.70
N LEU A 147 0.33 28.68 -12.50
CA LEU A 147 0.08 29.11 -13.88
C LEU A 147 -1.37 29.55 -14.04
N ASP A 148 -1.59 30.61 -14.85
CA ASP A 148 -2.93 31.15 -15.13
C ASP A 148 -3.75 30.20 -16.01
N GLU A 149 -3.11 29.52 -16.97
CA GLU A 149 -3.73 28.59 -17.90
C GLU A 149 -2.78 27.44 -18.21
N VAL A 150 -3.30 26.20 -18.21
CA VAL A 150 -2.54 25.00 -18.52
C VAL A 150 -3.27 24.20 -19.59
N THR A 151 -2.67 24.07 -20.77
CA THR A 151 -3.24 23.30 -21.89
C THR A 151 -2.79 21.84 -21.88
N THR A 152 -1.61 21.56 -21.36
CA THR A 152 -1.04 20.19 -21.37
C THR A 152 -0.12 19.99 -20.18
N VAL A 153 -0.14 18.80 -19.60
CA VAL A 153 0.75 18.38 -18.53
C VAL A 153 1.47 17.12 -18.98
N TYR A 154 2.81 17.16 -18.88
CA TYR A 154 3.65 15.98 -19.09
C TYR A 154 4.30 15.59 -17.76
N THR A 155 4.12 14.36 -17.35
CA THR A 155 4.87 13.75 -16.25
C THR A 155 5.79 12.68 -16.80
N GLY A 156 7.01 12.66 -16.34
CA GLY A 156 8.00 11.67 -16.76
C GLY A 156 8.87 11.24 -15.58
N TRP A 157 9.33 10.01 -15.61
CA TRP A 157 10.26 9.46 -14.64
C TRP A 157 11.14 8.41 -15.30
N ASP A 158 12.36 8.30 -14.82
CA ASP A 158 13.30 7.32 -15.32
C ASP A 158 13.15 6.01 -14.56
N ILE A 159 12.86 4.96 -15.30
CA ILE A 159 12.90 3.58 -14.81
C ILE A 159 14.27 2.93 -15.06
N GLY A 160 15.24 3.75 -15.48
CA GLY A 160 16.60 3.34 -15.79
C GLY A 160 17.18 2.52 -14.65
N GLY A 161 17.41 1.27 -14.97
CA GLY A 161 17.76 0.27 -14.02
C GLY A 161 19.03 0.63 -13.29
N THR A 162 18.99 0.43 -12.04
CA THR A 162 20.19 0.14 -11.29
C THR A 162 20.80 -1.14 -11.87
N SER A 163 21.85 -0.99 -12.65
CA SER A 163 22.77 -2.07 -12.94
C SER A 163 23.37 -2.60 -11.63
#